data_a4f75479a21196c84392dcecece96a96
#
_entry.id   a4f75479a21196c84392dcecece96a96
#
_cell.length_a   1.000
_cell.length_b   1.000
_cell.length_c   1.000
_cell.angle_alpha   90.00
_cell.angle_beta   90.00
_cell.angle_gamma   90.00
#
_symmetry.space_group_name_H-M   'P 1'
#
loop_
_entity.id
_entity.type
_entity.pdbx_description
1 polymer ?
#
loop_
_entity_poly.entity_id
_entity_poly.type
_entity_poly.pdbx_seq_one_letter_code
_entity_poly.pdbx_strand_id
1 'polypeptide(L)'
;MVRMILSRGKEGYPYKFKSLSIMKKFLDENFLLNTATAQRLYHEFAKEMPIIDYHCHLPPAQIAADTKFENITQAWLYGDHYKWRAMRTNGVHESYCTGDKSDWEKFEKWAETVPYTLRNPLYHWTHLELQRYFGVNEILNPSSAEKIYNICNEQLPSFGTRSLLRKMNVAVVCTTDDPADTLEYHQQLKKEGFEIPILPAFRPDQSMNVEDPFKYNQYLQKLEVASGISISTYQHLLDALKNRHDFFATMGCSVSDHGIEEIYADDFTGAEIDAIFLKVRNDNVLEVSEMRKFRSALLLQLAEWDWEKGWVQQYHLGALRNNNSRMMRLLGPDTGWDSIGDFSQARALAKFLDRLDSQDKLAKTILYNLNPGDNELLATMIGNFNDGSIAGKVQFGSAWWFLDQKDGMVKQLNALSNMGLVSRFVGMLTDSRSFLSFPRHEYFRRIVCELFGQEIEHGELPNDIEWVGKVVQDICFNNAKQYFNW
;
A
#
# COMPACT_ATOMS: atom_id res chain seq x y z
N MET A 1 32.53 19.45 -21.19
CA MET A 1 33.97 19.75 -21.26
C MET A 1 34.71 18.81 -20.33
N VAL A 2 35.36 17.78 -20.87
CA VAL A 2 36.05 16.73 -20.11
C VAL A 2 37.44 17.23 -19.76
N ARG A 3 37.75 17.43 -18.50
CA ARG A 3 39.11 17.72 -18.05
C ARG A 3 39.89 16.41 -17.91
N MET A 4 40.89 16.20 -18.79
CA MET A 4 41.88 15.13 -18.64
C MET A 4 42.95 15.54 -17.64
N ILE A 5 43.17 14.74 -16.62
CA ILE A 5 44.35 14.85 -15.74
C ILE A 5 45.33 13.75 -16.13
N LEU A 6 46.47 14.15 -16.66
CA LEU A 6 47.57 13.24 -16.95
C LEU A 6 48.44 13.07 -15.70
N SER A 7 48.56 11.87 -15.14
CA SER A 7 49.57 11.53 -14.16
C SER A 7 50.75 10.81 -14.84
N ARG A 8 51.97 11.25 -14.64
CA ARG A 8 53.19 10.59 -15.14
C ARG A 8 53.51 9.40 -14.24
N GLY A 9 53.38 8.17 -14.79
CA GLY A 9 53.94 6.99 -14.17
C GLY A 9 55.37 6.75 -14.64
N LYS A 10 56.23 6.30 -13.74
CA LYS A 10 57.58 5.79 -14.05
C LYS A 10 57.45 4.36 -14.61
N GLU A 11 58.12 4.16 -15.78
CA GLU A 11 58.42 2.88 -16.44
C GLU A 11 57.26 2.03 -16.97
N GLY A 12 57.05 2.07 -18.29
CA GLY A 12 56.79 0.93 -19.19
C GLY A 12 55.45 0.20 -19.15
N TYR A 13 54.41 0.62 -18.37
CA TYR A 13 53.10 0.00 -18.38
C TYR A 13 52.05 0.83 -19.15
N PRO A 14 51.14 0.19 -19.90
CA PRO A 14 50.10 0.89 -20.62
C PRO A 14 49.19 1.65 -19.63
N TYR A 15 48.98 2.94 -19.96
CA TYR A 15 48.13 3.84 -19.15
C TYR A 15 46.74 3.23 -19.00
N LYS A 16 46.32 2.84 -17.79
CA LYS A 16 44.93 2.59 -17.48
C LYS A 16 44.21 3.95 -17.38
N PHE A 17 43.44 4.26 -18.39
CA PHE A 17 42.49 5.38 -18.30
C PHE A 17 41.46 5.06 -17.24
N LYS A 18 41.51 5.76 -16.09
CA LYS A 18 40.36 5.84 -15.18
C LYS A 18 39.38 6.80 -15.86
N SER A 19 38.28 6.28 -16.37
CA SER A 19 37.14 7.13 -16.73
C SER A 19 36.72 7.87 -15.45
N LEU A 20 36.79 9.19 -15.47
CA LEU A 20 36.12 10.01 -14.47
C LEU A 20 34.62 9.80 -14.69
N SER A 21 33.98 8.98 -13.87
CA SER A 21 32.53 8.91 -13.86
C SER A 21 31.99 10.30 -13.52
N ILE A 22 31.25 10.90 -14.42
CA ILE A 22 30.50 12.13 -14.14
C ILE A 22 29.50 11.77 -13.05
N MET A 23 29.59 12.41 -11.89
CA MET A 23 28.60 12.20 -10.81
C MET A 23 27.21 12.57 -11.35
N LYS A 24 26.27 11.64 -11.23
CA LYS A 24 24.87 11.88 -11.58
C LYS A 24 24.30 12.99 -10.68
N LYS A 25 23.45 13.83 -11.26
CA LYS A 25 22.66 14.76 -10.46
C LYS A 25 21.64 13.98 -9.63
N PHE A 26 21.31 14.51 -8.46
CA PHE A 26 20.23 13.97 -7.65
C PHE A 26 18.90 14.10 -8.38
N LEU A 27 18.12 13.04 -8.45
CA LEU A 27 16.82 12.95 -9.16
C LEU A 27 16.88 13.43 -10.62
N ASP A 28 17.95 13.11 -11.34
CA ASP A 28 17.96 13.28 -12.80
C ASP A 28 16.96 12.34 -13.48
N GLU A 29 16.82 12.46 -14.80
CA GLU A 29 15.91 11.61 -15.58
C GLU A 29 16.19 10.10 -15.45
N ASN A 30 17.43 9.74 -15.12
CA ASN A 30 17.91 8.37 -14.91
C ASN A 30 18.11 8.01 -13.42
N PHE A 31 17.42 8.73 -12.54
CA PHE A 31 17.42 8.39 -11.11
C PHE A 31 17.06 6.92 -10.88
N LEU A 32 17.86 6.21 -10.09
CA LEU A 32 17.83 4.75 -9.83
C LEU A 32 18.14 3.85 -11.04
N LEU A 33 18.36 4.39 -12.24
CA LEU A 33 18.65 3.63 -13.47
C LEU A 33 20.14 3.76 -13.77
N ASN A 34 20.92 2.72 -13.48
CA ASN A 34 22.39 2.79 -13.55
C ASN A 34 22.95 2.18 -14.84
N THR A 35 22.16 1.36 -15.55
CA THR A 35 22.55 0.73 -16.79
C THR A 35 21.81 1.35 -17.98
N ALA A 36 22.40 1.28 -19.19
CA ALA A 36 21.76 1.77 -20.41
C ALA A 36 20.47 0.97 -20.69
N THR A 37 20.50 -0.31 -20.42
CA THR A 37 19.35 -1.21 -20.59
C THR A 37 18.22 -0.86 -19.63
N ALA A 38 18.51 -0.59 -18.35
CA ALA A 38 17.50 -0.14 -17.39
C ALA A 38 16.84 1.18 -17.80
N GLN A 39 17.63 2.12 -18.34
CA GLN A 39 17.13 3.39 -18.87
C GLN A 39 16.17 3.17 -20.02
N ARG A 40 16.51 2.30 -20.98
CA ARG A 40 15.62 1.95 -22.07
C ARG A 40 14.33 1.28 -21.58
N LEU A 41 14.43 0.27 -20.72
CA LEU A 41 13.25 -0.40 -20.15
C LEU A 41 12.30 0.59 -19.47
N TYR A 42 12.86 1.55 -18.74
CA TYR A 42 12.03 2.56 -18.08
C TYR A 42 11.42 3.56 -19.07
N HIS A 43 12.23 4.21 -19.90
CA HIS A 43 11.75 5.30 -20.76
C HIS A 43 10.88 4.83 -21.93
N GLU A 44 11.15 3.64 -22.47
CA GLU A 44 10.42 3.12 -23.63
C GLU A 44 9.17 2.30 -23.22
N PHE A 45 9.17 1.64 -22.03
CA PHE A 45 8.10 0.69 -21.67
C PHE A 45 7.36 1.03 -20.37
N ALA A 46 8.05 1.47 -19.31
CA ALA A 46 7.42 1.60 -17.99
C ALA A 46 6.84 3.00 -17.70
N LYS A 47 7.51 4.06 -18.15
CA LYS A 47 7.29 5.45 -17.73
C LYS A 47 5.85 5.91 -17.97
N GLU A 48 5.33 5.67 -19.16
CA GLU A 48 4.01 6.17 -19.59
C GLU A 48 2.85 5.22 -19.25
N MET A 49 3.13 4.07 -18.59
CA MET A 49 2.06 3.16 -18.18
C MET A 49 1.13 3.85 -17.18
N PRO A 50 -0.20 3.68 -17.31
CA PRO A 50 -1.14 4.21 -16.35
C PRO A 50 -0.95 3.59 -14.97
N ILE A 51 -1.57 4.17 -13.94
CA ILE A 51 -1.52 3.66 -12.56
C ILE A 51 -2.87 3.03 -12.20
N ILE A 52 -2.86 1.77 -11.79
CA ILE A 52 -3.93 1.15 -11.04
C ILE A 52 -3.48 1.10 -9.59
N ASP A 53 -4.08 1.94 -8.74
CA ASP A 53 -3.82 1.93 -7.30
C ASP A 53 -4.91 1.10 -6.61
N TYR A 54 -4.67 -0.21 -6.57
CA TYR A 54 -5.67 -1.19 -6.13
C TYR A 54 -5.80 -1.31 -4.61
N HIS A 55 -5.05 -0.51 -3.85
CA HIS A 55 -5.22 -0.33 -2.41
C HIS A 55 -4.63 1.00 -1.95
N CYS A 56 -5.47 1.87 -1.42
CA CYS A 56 -5.06 3.12 -0.79
C CYS A 56 -6.07 3.54 0.29
N HIS A 57 -5.71 4.59 1.03
CA HIS A 57 -6.53 5.21 2.06
C HIS A 57 -6.92 6.66 1.71
N LEU A 58 -7.00 6.99 0.41
CA LEU A 58 -7.44 8.32 -0.02
C LEU A 58 -8.91 8.54 0.38
N PRO A 59 -9.24 9.70 1.00
CA PRO A 59 -10.61 10.00 1.38
C PRO A 59 -11.51 10.20 0.15
N PRO A 60 -12.52 9.35 -0.10
CA PRO A 60 -13.41 9.51 -1.26
C PRO A 60 -14.19 10.84 -1.24
N ALA A 61 -14.48 11.37 -0.04
CA ALA A 61 -15.10 12.69 0.13
C ALA A 61 -14.27 13.82 -0.53
N GLN A 62 -12.94 13.78 -0.38
CA GLN A 62 -12.07 14.79 -0.98
C GLN A 62 -12.03 14.67 -2.51
N ILE A 63 -12.12 13.45 -3.06
CA ILE A 63 -12.20 13.23 -4.51
C ILE A 63 -13.57 13.73 -5.04
N ALA A 64 -14.67 13.43 -4.35
CA ALA A 64 -16.00 13.86 -4.72
C ALA A 64 -16.14 15.38 -4.72
N ALA A 65 -15.57 16.03 -3.72
CA ALA A 65 -15.57 17.50 -3.60
C ALA A 65 -14.54 18.19 -4.51
N ASP A 66 -13.67 17.44 -5.20
CA ASP A 66 -12.48 17.97 -5.89
C ASP A 66 -11.70 18.96 -5.01
N THR A 67 -11.42 18.53 -3.78
CA THR A 67 -10.84 19.37 -2.73
C THR A 67 -9.54 20.02 -3.21
N LYS A 68 -9.44 21.31 -2.98
CA LYS A 68 -8.22 22.10 -3.16
C LYS A 68 -7.58 22.33 -1.80
N PHE A 69 -6.30 21.98 -1.71
CA PHE A 69 -5.54 22.23 -0.48
C PHE A 69 -5.14 23.70 -0.42
N GLU A 70 -5.25 24.32 0.73
CA GLU A 70 -4.88 25.72 0.95
C GLU A 70 -3.34 25.90 0.89
N ASN A 71 -2.60 24.86 1.30
CA ASN A 71 -1.15 24.87 1.31
C ASN A 71 -0.59 23.42 1.25
N ILE A 72 0.71 23.33 0.99
CA ILE A 72 1.43 22.05 0.85
C ILE A 72 1.45 21.23 2.14
N THR A 73 1.36 21.85 3.33
CA THR A 73 1.33 21.16 4.61
C THR A 73 0.09 20.27 4.71
N GLN A 74 -1.08 20.80 4.32
CA GLN A 74 -2.33 20.04 4.33
C GLN A 74 -2.26 18.83 3.40
N ALA A 75 -1.70 19.01 2.20
CA ALA A 75 -1.57 17.93 1.23
C ALA A 75 -0.53 16.87 1.64
N TRP A 76 0.44 17.24 2.47
CA TRP A 76 1.64 16.44 2.75
C TRP A 76 1.69 15.84 4.15
N LEU A 77 1.35 16.62 5.17
CA LEU A 77 1.56 16.25 6.57
C LEU A 77 0.26 15.78 7.26
N TYR A 78 -0.90 16.12 6.72
CA TYR A 78 -2.16 15.71 7.31
C TYR A 78 -2.42 14.22 7.05
N GLY A 79 -2.37 13.42 8.14
CA GLY A 79 -2.56 11.99 8.08
C GLY A 79 -1.31 11.16 7.70
N ASP A 80 -0.16 11.77 7.44
CA ASP A 80 1.07 11.05 7.07
C ASP A 80 1.90 10.63 8.30
N HIS A 81 1.60 9.48 8.84
CA HIS A 81 2.31 8.92 9.98
C HIS A 81 3.78 8.54 9.70
N TYR A 82 4.21 8.38 8.44
CA TYR A 82 5.63 8.20 8.07
C TYR A 82 6.44 9.46 8.38
N LYS A 83 5.94 10.63 7.93
CA LYS A 83 6.60 11.92 8.15
C LYS A 83 6.60 12.30 9.63
N TRP A 84 5.45 12.11 10.34
CA TRP A 84 5.40 12.35 11.79
C TRP A 84 6.39 11.50 12.58
N ARG A 85 6.56 10.22 12.20
CA ARG A 85 7.53 9.33 12.83
C ARG A 85 8.97 9.85 12.63
N ALA A 86 9.32 10.31 11.43
CA ALA A 86 10.62 10.90 11.14
C ALA A 86 10.85 12.21 11.93
N MET A 87 9.86 13.10 11.96
CA MET A 87 9.91 14.36 12.72
C MET A 87 10.15 14.10 14.21
N ARG A 88 9.40 13.21 14.82
CA ARG A 88 9.58 12.81 16.23
C ARG A 88 10.96 12.22 16.48
N THR A 89 11.45 11.37 15.59
CA THR A 89 12.81 10.80 15.67
C THR A 89 13.88 11.90 15.61
N ASN A 90 13.63 12.97 14.87
CA ASN A 90 14.48 14.14 14.80
C ASN A 90 14.28 15.13 15.97
N GLY A 91 13.52 14.77 17.00
CA GLY A 91 13.31 15.60 18.21
C GLY A 91 12.25 16.68 18.04
N VAL A 92 11.43 16.64 17.00
CA VAL A 92 10.34 17.61 16.79
C VAL A 92 9.19 17.29 17.76
N HIS A 93 8.74 18.32 18.49
CA HIS A 93 7.65 18.18 19.45
C HIS A 93 6.31 17.86 18.77
N GLU A 94 5.44 17.12 19.47
CA GLU A 94 4.16 16.62 18.93
C GLU A 94 3.24 17.72 18.40
N SER A 95 3.30 18.92 18.99
CA SER A 95 2.51 20.07 18.54
C SER A 95 2.75 20.45 17.06
N TYR A 96 3.92 20.11 16.51
CA TYR A 96 4.27 20.31 15.11
C TYR A 96 3.95 19.08 14.22
N CYS A 97 3.65 17.93 14.82
CA CYS A 97 3.27 16.71 14.08
C CYS A 97 1.74 16.65 13.91
N THR A 98 1.04 16.31 14.97
CA THR A 98 -0.42 16.16 14.99
C THR A 98 -1.15 17.26 15.77
N GLY A 99 -0.43 18.13 16.50
CA GLY A 99 -1.01 19.19 17.33
C GLY A 99 -1.41 20.45 16.56
N ASP A 100 -1.50 21.55 17.29
CA ASP A 100 -2.18 22.78 16.92
C ASP A 100 -1.31 23.88 16.31
N LYS A 101 -0.04 23.60 16.03
CA LYS A 101 0.84 24.54 15.36
C LYS A 101 0.34 24.86 13.95
N SER A 102 0.62 26.08 13.48
CA SER A 102 0.25 26.53 12.13
C SER A 102 0.86 25.65 11.04
N ASP A 103 0.25 25.62 9.87
CA ASP A 103 0.71 24.85 8.73
C ASP A 103 2.14 25.24 8.30
N TRP A 104 2.47 26.54 8.38
CA TRP A 104 3.83 27.00 8.12
C TRP A 104 4.84 26.45 9.15
N GLU A 105 4.55 26.55 10.44
CA GLU A 105 5.44 26.03 11.50
C GLU A 105 5.65 24.51 11.36
N LYS A 106 4.61 23.75 10.98
CA LYS A 106 4.71 22.31 10.71
C LYS A 106 5.59 22.03 9.50
N PHE A 107 5.41 22.78 8.40
CA PHE A 107 6.22 22.65 7.20
C PHE A 107 7.69 22.99 7.45
N GLU A 108 7.96 24.06 8.18
CA GLU A 108 9.32 24.45 8.58
C GLU A 108 10.01 23.32 9.35
N LYS A 109 9.32 22.69 10.30
CA LYS A 109 9.84 21.54 11.05
C LYS A 109 10.03 20.29 10.18
N TRP A 110 9.20 20.11 9.17
CA TRP A 110 9.44 19.07 8.16
C TRP A 110 10.70 19.41 7.32
N ALA A 111 10.85 20.63 6.87
CA ALA A 111 12.03 21.07 6.13
C ALA A 111 13.33 20.97 6.96
N GLU A 112 13.28 21.20 8.27
CA GLU A 112 14.40 20.94 9.19
C GLU A 112 14.69 19.42 9.30
N THR A 113 13.68 18.57 9.18
CA THR A 113 13.82 17.12 9.32
C THR A 113 14.35 16.45 8.05
N VAL A 114 13.97 16.92 6.87
CA VAL A 114 14.30 16.30 5.58
C VAL A 114 15.81 16.02 5.41
N PRO A 115 16.75 16.92 5.72
CA PRO A 115 18.19 16.64 5.62
C PRO A 115 18.66 15.43 6.46
N TYR A 116 17.95 15.11 7.53
CA TYR A 116 18.27 13.97 8.40
C TYR A 116 17.63 12.65 7.92
N THR A 117 16.77 12.70 6.89
CA THR A 117 16.17 11.51 6.29
C THR A 117 17.05 10.84 5.23
N LEU A 118 18.35 11.16 5.14
CA LEU A 118 19.29 10.50 4.23
C LEU A 118 19.22 8.96 4.39
N ARG A 119 19.09 8.24 3.26
CA ARG A 119 18.85 6.80 3.15
C ARG A 119 17.47 6.32 3.58
N ASN A 120 16.64 7.17 4.20
CA ASN A 120 15.22 6.89 4.39
C ASN A 120 14.46 7.19 3.09
N PRO A 121 13.46 6.40 2.69
CA PRO A 121 12.68 6.65 1.47
C PRO A 121 12.04 8.04 1.41
N LEU A 122 11.72 8.62 2.56
CA LEU A 122 11.15 9.98 2.65
C LEU A 122 12.03 11.04 1.99
N TYR A 123 13.36 10.85 1.95
CA TYR A 123 14.25 11.79 1.24
C TYR A 123 13.98 11.78 -0.27
N HIS A 124 13.86 10.59 -0.86
CA HIS A 124 13.54 10.45 -2.28
C HIS A 124 12.11 10.86 -2.60
N TRP A 125 11.14 10.38 -1.82
CA TRP A 125 9.73 10.65 -2.07
C TRP A 125 9.39 12.12 -1.96
N THR A 126 9.87 12.82 -0.92
CA THR A 126 9.71 14.27 -0.75
C THR A 126 10.13 15.03 -2.00
N HIS A 127 11.33 14.73 -2.52
CA HIS A 127 11.86 15.47 -3.68
C HIS A 127 11.25 15.01 -5.02
N LEU A 128 10.82 13.73 -5.14
CA LEU A 128 10.04 13.27 -6.28
C LEU A 128 8.68 13.98 -6.34
N GLU A 129 7.98 14.06 -5.22
CA GLU A 129 6.69 14.74 -5.10
C GLU A 129 6.82 16.23 -5.47
N LEU A 130 7.84 16.93 -4.93
CA LEU A 130 8.15 18.32 -5.27
C LEU A 130 8.42 18.50 -6.77
N GLN A 131 9.20 17.61 -7.35
CA GLN A 131 9.57 17.71 -8.77
C GLN A 131 8.39 17.37 -9.69
N ARG A 132 7.64 16.32 -9.43
CA ARG A 132 6.59 15.82 -10.32
C ARG A 132 5.33 16.70 -10.29
N TYR A 133 4.96 17.17 -9.10
CA TYR A 133 3.76 18.01 -8.98
C TYR A 133 4.02 19.49 -9.21
N PHE A 134 5.14 20.00 -8.71
CA PHE A 134 5.40 21.45 -8.63
C PHE A 134 6.59 21.92 -9.47
N GLY A 135 7.33 21.02 -10.13
CA GLY A 135 8.53 21.38 -10.91
C GLY A 135 9.71 21.85 -10.07
N VAL A 136 9.67 21.63 -8.75
CA VAL A 136 10.73 22.06 -7.82
C VAL A 136 11.88 21.06 -7.84
N ASN A 137 13.06 21.51 -8.27
CA ASN A 137 14.30 20.73 -8.31
C ASN A 137 15.27 21.08 -7.17
N GLU A 138 14.92 22.06 -6.36
CA GLU A 138 15.71 22.48 -5.21
C GLU A 138 15.53 21.51 -4.04
N ILE A 139 16.60 21.22 -3.31
CA ILE A 139 16.55 20.35 -2.15
C ILE A 139 15.88 21.08 -0.99
N LEU A 140 14.87 20.41 -0.39
CA LEU A 140 14.16 20.94 0.78
C LEU A 140 15.07 20.86 2.02
N ASN A 141 15.29 22.02 2.63
CA ASN A 141 16.03 22.20 3.86
C ASN A 141 15.63 23.53 4.51
N PRO A 142 16.12 23.90 5.71
CA PRO A 142 15.72 25.15 6.37
C PRO A 142 15.94 26.42 5.53
N SER A 143 16.98 26.46 4.69
CA SER A 143 17.27 27.66 3.88
C SER A 143 16.40 27.80 2.63
N SER A 144 15.82 26.71 2.14
CA SER A 144 14.95 26.67 0.98
C SER A 144 13.46 26.59 1.33
N ALA A 145 13.14 26.37 2.61
CA ALA A 145 11.78 26.06 3.09
C ALA A 145 10.74 27.11 2.64
N GLU A 146 10.99 28.38 2.93
CA GLU A 146 10.03 29.45 2.61
C GLU A 146 9.81 29.58 1.10
N LYS A 147 10.88 29.54 0.32
CA LYS A 147 10.80 29.59 -1.14
C LYS A 147 10.00 28.43 -1.71
N ILE A 148 10.26 27.19 -1.26
CA ILE A 148 9.56 25.99 -1.74
C ILE A 148 8.11 26.02 -1.31
N TYR A 149 7.82 26.42 -0.07
CA TYR A 149 6.46 26.59 0.44
C TYR A 149 5.64 27.53 -0.45
N ASN A 150 6.20 28.69 -0.76
CA ASN A 150 5.54 29.69 -1.58
C ASN A 150 5.31 29.18 -3.02
N ILE A 151 6.33 28.59 -3.66
CA ILE A 151 6.18 28.01 -5.03
C ILE A 151 5.07 26.96 -5.07
N CYS A 152 4.99 26.07 -4.08
CA CYS A 152 3.95 25.05 -4.04
C CYS A 152 2.57 25.67 -3.80
N ASN A 153 2.45 26.60 -2.88
CA ASN A 153 1.18 27.22 -2.52
C ASN A 153 0.62 28.17 -3.62
N GLU A 154 1.48 28.76 -4.44
CA GLU A 154 1.04 29.51 -5.63
C GLU A 154 0.38 28.59 -6.68
N GLN A 155 0.81 27.31 -6.77
CA GLN A 155 0.30 26.35 -7.74
C GLN A 155 -0.92 25.57 -7.23
N LEU A 156 -0.99 25.28 -5.93
CA LEU A 156 -2.04 24.44 -5.33
C LEU A 156 -3.47 24.86 -5.64
N PRO A 157 -3.83 26.17 -5.69
CA PRO A 157 -5.20 26.59 -6.07
C PRO A 157 -5.64 26.13 -7.45
N SER A 158 -4.68 25.83 -8.35
CA SER A 158 -4.98 25.29 -9.68
C SER A 158 -5.19 23.76 -9.67
N PHE A 159 -4.87 23.06 -8.57
CA PHE A 159 -4.97 21.62 -8.44
C PHE A 159 -6.07 21.22 -7.45
N GLY A 160 -7.19 20.68 -7.97
CA GLY A 160 -8.06 19.85 -7.15
C GLY A 160 -7.56 18.42 -7.07
N THR A 161 -8.05 17.63 -6.14
CA THR A 161 -7.67 16.21 -5.96
C THR A 161 -7.83 15.41 -7.26
N ARG A 162 -8.89 15.68 -8.05
CA ARG A 162 -9.10 15.03 -9.34
C ARG A 162 -7.99 15.36 -10.36
N SER A 163 -7.52 16.60 -10.37
CA SER A 163 -6.43 17.00 -11.27
C SER A 163 -5.07 16.43 -10.84
N LEU A 164 -4.86 16.21 -9.56
CA LEU A 164 -3.66 15.50 -9.05
C LEU A 164 -3.63 14.04 -9.52
N LEU A 165 -4.77 13.34 -9.51
CA LEU A 165 -4.90 11.99 -10.06
C LEU A 165 -4.59 11.96 -11.56
N ARG A 166 -5.20 12.88 -12.34
CA ARG A 166 -4.95 12.99 -13.80
C ARG A 166 -3.48 13.25 -14.11
N LYS A 167 -2.84 14.15 -13.35
CA LYS A 167 -1.43 14.53 -13.55
C LYS A 167 -0.49 13.32 -13.46
N MET A 168 -0.85 12.32 -12.67
CA MET A 168 -0.07 11.10 -12.49
C MET A 168 -0.55 9.92 -13.36
N ASN A 169 -1.42 10.19 -14.33
CA ASN A 169 -1.97 9.17 -15.22
C ASN A 169 -2.62 8.00 -14.45
N VAL A 170 -3.39 8.32 -13.39
CA VAL A 170 -4.11 7.31 -12.61
C VAL A 170 -5.33 6.84 -13.40
N ALA A 171 -5.44 5.53 -13.58
CA ALA A 171 -6.53 4.88 -14.30
C ALA A 171 -7.63 4.37 -13.36
N VAL A 172 -7.27 3.89 -12.17
CA VAL A 172 -8.19 3.37 -11.15
C VAL A 172 -7.64 3.67 -9.76
N VAL A 173 -8.54 4.01 -8.84
CA VAL A 173 -8.26 4.10 -7.40
C VAL A 173 -9.20 3.15 -6.66
N CYS A 174 -8.66 2.30 -5.79
CA CYS A 174 -9.44 1.48 -4.87
C CYS A 174 -9.20 1.96 -3.45
N THR A 175 -10.23 2.48 -2.82
CA THR A 175 -10.20 2.98 -1.44
C THR A 175 -10.41 1.85 -0.44
N THR A 176 -10.30 2.14 0.86
CA THR A 176 -10.51 1.16 1.93
C THR A 176 -11.71 1.61 2.76
N ASP A 177 -12.77 0.79 2.78
CA ASP A 177 -14.08 1.18 3.31
C ASP A 177 -14.66 0.11 4.25
N ASP A 178 -15.25 0.55 5.37
CA ASP A 178 -15.88 -0.34 6.35
C ASP A 178 -17.29 -0.77 5.90
N PRO A 179 -17.74 -2.00 6.21
CA PRO A 179 -19.12 -2.43 5.92
C PRO A 179 -20.22 -1.46 6.37
N ALA A 180 -19.98 -0.70 7.42
CA ALA A 180 -20.94 0.29 7.93
C ALA A 180 -20.93 1.62 7.16
N ASP A 181 -20.01 1.84 6.23
CA ASP A 181 -19.91 3.08 5.45
C ASP A 181 -21.03 3.20 4.43
N THR A 182 -21.55 4.40 4.24
CA THR A 182 -22.68 4.68 3.34
C THR A 182 -22.29 4.69 1.85
N LEU A 183 -21.00 4.84 1.54
CA LEU A 183 -20.43 4.97 0.19
C LEU A 183 -21.07 6.09 -0.67
N GLU A 184 -21.65 7.13 -0.05
CA GLU A 184 -22.30 8.23 -0.75
C GLU A 184 -21.36 8.95 -1.73
N TYR A 185 -20.09 9.05 -1.42
CA TYR A 185 -19.10 9.71 -2.29
C TYR A 185 -18.74 8.86 -3.51
N HIS A 186 -18.68 7.53 -3.36
CA HIS A 186 -18.53 6.62 -4.49
C HIS A 186 -19.76 6.66 -5.41
N GLN A 187 -20.96 6.71 -4.82
CA GLN A 187 -22.21 6.87 -5.55
C GLN A 187 -22.23 8.18 -6.32
N GLN A 188 -21.81 9.29 -5.68
CA GLN A 188 -21.74 10.61 -6.29
C GLN A 188 -20.80 10.58 -7.50
N LEU A 189 -19.56 10.11 -7.35
CA LEU A 189 -18.55 10.05 -8.41
C LEU A 189 -19.01 9.18 -9.59
N LYS A 190 -19.63 8.03 -9.29
CA LYS A 190 -20.22 7.15 -10.29
C LYS A 190 -21.36 7.83 -11.07
N LYS A 191 -22.23 8.54 -10.36
CA LYS A 191 -23.36 9.29 -10.97
C LYS A 191 -22.90 10.48 -11.82
N GLU A 192 -21.83 11.16 -11.39
CA GLU A 192 -21.20 12.25 -12.15
C GLU A 192 -20.48 11.76 -13.41
N GLY A 193 -20.19 10.44 -13.51
CA GLY A 193 -19.42 9.88 -14.60
C GLY A 193 -17.94 10.30 -14.57
N PHE A 194 -17.36 10.41 -13.35
CA PHE A 194 -15.95 10.74 -13.23
C PHE A 194 -15.11 9.67 -13.95
N GLU A 195 -14.21 10.09 -14.84
CA GLU A 195 -13.52 9.21 -15.77
C GLU A 195 -12.52 8.24 -15.10
N ILE A 196 -12.05 8.55 -13.89
CA ILE A 196 -11.21 7.65 -13.10
C ILE A 196 -12.14 6.91 -12.12
N PRO A 197 -12.35 5.60 -12.28
CA PRO A 197 -13.13 4.82 -11.34
C PRO A 197 -12.55 4.91 -9.92
N ILE A 198 -13.39 5.31 -8.97
CA ILE A 198 -13.07 5.28 -7.54
C ILE A 198 -13.91 4.17 -6.94
N LEU A 199 -13.28 3.04 -6.67
CA LEU A 199 -13.93 1.80 -6.26
C LEU A 199 -13.72 1.56 -4.77
N PRO A 200 -14.75 1.14 -4.01
CA PRO A 200 -14.56 0.76 -2.63
C PRO A 200 -13.92 -0.64 -2.53
N ALA A 201 -13.08 -0.88 -1.51
CA ALA A 201 -12.74 -2.22 -1.05
C ALA A 201 -13.48 -2.51 0.25
N PHE A 202 -14.01 -3.72 0.36
CA PHE A 202 -14.74 -4.19 1.54
C PHE A 202 -13.76 -4.61 2.64
N ARG A 203 -13.64 -3.82 3.72
CA ARG A 203 -12.72 -4.09 4.83
C ARG A 203 -13.46 -4.30 6.15
N PRO A 204 -13.87 -5.53 6.45
CA PRO A 204 -14.72 -5.84 7.60
C PRO A 204 -13.96 -6.06 8.92
N ASP A 205 -12.73 -5.57 9.06
CA ASP A 205 -11.87 -5.85 10.23
C ASP A 205 -12.53 -5.48 11.57
N GLN A 206 -13.32 -4.39 11.61
CA GLN A 206 -14.02 -4.00 12.83
C GLN A 206 -15.05 -5.03 13.29
N SER A 207 -15.62 -5.81 12.36
CA SER A 207 -16.55 -6.91 12.69
C SER A 207 -15.87 -8.09 13.39
N MET A 208 -14.54 -8.13 13.42
CA MET A 208 -13.70 -9.13 14.07
C MET A 208 -13.04 -8.63 15.37
N ASN A 209 -13.13 -7.33 15.69
CA ASN A 209 -12.44 -6.70 16.82
C ASN A 209 -13.19 -6.87 18.13
N VAL A 210 -13.21 -8.09 18.66
CA VAL A 210 -14.00 -8.51 19.84
C VAL A 210 -13.26 -8.40 21.17
N GLU A 211 -12.10 -7.76 21.23
CA GLU A 211 -11.27 -7.60 22.42
C GLU A 211 -11.92 -6.72 23.47
N ASP A 212 -12.66 -5.70 23.03
CA ASP A 212 -13.40 -4.78 23.87
C ASP A 212 -14.90 -4.91 23.53
N PRO A 213 -15.66 -5.70 24.30
CA PRO A 213 -17.08 -5.95 24.03
C PRO A 213 -17.91 -4.68 23.94
N PHE A 214 -17.62 -3.66 24.75
CA PHE A 214 -18.34 -2.40 24.71
C PHE A 214 -18.17 -1.67 23.38
N LYS A 215 -16.94 -1.54 22.90
CA LYS A 215 -16.65 -0.92 21.59
C LYS A 215 -17.19 -1.76 20.44
N TYR A 216 -17.09 -3.07 20.55
CA TYR A 216 -17.65 -3.98 19.56
C TYR A 216 -19.17 -3.82 19.44
N ASN A 217 -19.90 -3.75 20.55
CA ASN A 217 -21.33 -3.50 20.55
C ASN A 217 -21.72 -2.14 19.96
N GLN A 218 -20.89 -1.11 20.18
CA GLN A 218 -21.08 0.18 19.49
C GLN A 218 -20.87 0.07 17.96
N TYR A 219 -19.93 -0.73 17.53
CA TYR A 219 -19.75 -1.01 16.09
C TYR A 219 -20.95 -1.77 15.52
N LEU A 220 -21.45 -2.78 16.21
CA LEU A 220 -22.64 -3.52 15.77
C LEU A 220 -23.86 -2.60 15.60
N GLN A 221 -24.04 -1.59 16.48
CA GLN A 221 -25.12 -0.61 16.29
C GLN A 221 -24.98 0.20 14.99
N LYS A 222 -23.74 0.58 14.59
CA LYS A 222 -23.51 1.23 13.30
C LYS A 222 -23.86 0.29 12.14
N LEU A 223 -23.45 -0.96 12.24
CA LEU A 223 -23.74 -1.98 11.23
C LEU A 223 -25.24 -2.28 11.11
N GLU A 224 -25.97 -2.30 12.24
CA GLU A 224 -27.44 -2.41 12.27
C GLU A 224 -28.11 -1.27 11.50
N VAL A 225 -27.65 -0.04 11.70
CA VAL A 225 -28.16 1.14 10.98
C VAL A 225 -27.86 1.04 9.48
N ALA A 226 -26.62 0.64 9.11
CA ALA A 226 -26.22 0.56 7.73
C ALA A 226 -26.90 -0.58 6.95
N SER A 227 -27.14 -1.72 7.61
CA SER A 227 -27.77 -2.90 7.00
C SER A 227 -29.30 -2.93 7.10
N GLY A 228 -29.86 -2.19 8.07
CA GLY A 228 -31.30 -2.30 8.42
C GLY A 228 -31.66 -3.59 9.16
N ILE A 229 -30.67 -4.34 9.66
CA ILE A 229 -30.85 -5.65 10.31
C ILE A 229 -30.45 -5.54 11.79
N SER A 230 -31.35 -5.92 12.70
CA SER A 230 -31.02 -5.99 14.14
C SER A 230 -30.15 -7.20 14.42
N ILE A 231 -29.01 -6.99 15.09
CA ILE A 231 -27.98 -8.01 15.30
C ILE A 231 -28.02 -8.52 16.73
N SER A 232 -28.75 -9.59 16.98
CA SER A 232 -28.87 -10.24 18.30
C SER A 232 -28.23 -11.65 18.34
N THR A 233 -27.99 -12.26 17.19
CA THR A 233 -27.36 -13.58 17.05
C THR A 233 -26.19 -13.51 16.08
N TYR A 234 -25.32 -14.51 16.09
CA TYR A 234 -24.24 -14.61 15.08
C TYR A 234 -24.79 -14.67 13.65
N GLN A 235 -25.89 -15.38 13.44
CA GLN A 235 -26.53 -15.42 12.11
C GLN A 235 -26.98 -14.02 11.67
N HIS A 236 -27.56 -13.20 12.56
CA HIS A 236 -27.94 -11.83 12.22
C HIS A 236 -26.71 -10.96 11.87
N LEU A 237 -25.54 -11.20 12.51
CA LEU A 237 -24.30 -10.55 12.10
C LEU A 237 -23.90 -10.94 10.68
N LEU A 238 -23.97 -12.23 10.35
CA LEU A 238 -23.69 -12.72 8.99
C LEU A 238 -24.67 -12.12 7.97
N ASP A 239 -25.96 -12.08 8.29
CA ASP A 239 -26.98 -11.49 7.41
C ASP A 239 -26.72 -9.99 7.15
N ALA A 240 -26.35 -9.25 8.20
CA ALA A 240 -26.01 -7.84 8.10
C ALA A 240 -24.76 -7.62 7.24
N LEU A 241 -23.69 -8.37 7.47
CA LEU A 241 -22.46 -8.29 6.70
C LEU A 241 -22.68 -8.70 5.24
N LYS A 242 -23.47 -9.76 5.00
CA LYS A 242 -23.81 -10.19 3.63
C LYS A 242 -24.63 -9.13 2.88
N ASN A 243 -25.59 -8.50 3.56
CA ASN A 243 -26.34 -7.37 3.01
C ASN A 243 -25.38 -6.23 2.59
N ARG A 244 -24.40 -5.90 3.44
CA ARG A 244 -23.42 -4.87 3.12
C ARG A 244 -22.46 -5.28 2.00
N HIS A 245 -21.99 -6.53 1.99
CA HIS A 245 -21.16 -7.08 0.93
C HIS A 245 -21.87 -7.00 -0.44
N ASP A 246 -23.15 -7.36 -0.49
CA ASP A 246 -23.97 -7.25 -1.70
C ASP A 246 -24.16 -5.78 -2.11
N PHE A 247 -24.34 -4.86 -1.16
CA PHE A 247 -24.41 -3.43 -1.44
C PHE A 247 -23.09 -2.91 -2.04
N PHE A 248 -21.95 -3.26 -1.48
CA PHE A 248 -20.65 -2.89 -2.02
C PHE A 248 -20.47 -3.38 -3.46
N ALA A 249 -20.93 -4.59 -3.77
CA ALA A 249 -20.92 -5.10 -5.14
C ALA A 249 -21.67 -4.18 -6.10
N THR A 250 -22.82 -3.62 -5.69
CA THR A 250 -23.59 -2.66 -6.53
C THR A 250 -22.83 -1.36 -6.79
N MET A 251 -21.87 -1.01 -5.91
CA MET A 251 -21.03 0.17 -6.07
C MET A 251 -19.81 -0.07 -6.98
N GLY A 252 -19.59 -1.32 -7.39
CA GLY A 252 -18.46 -1.71 -8.24
C GLY A 252 -17.29 -2.30 -7.45
N CYS A 253 -17.50 -2.60 -6.16
CA CYS A 253 -16.53 -3.34 -5.36
C CYS A 253 -16.27 -4.72 -5.98
N SER A 254 -15.01 -5.06 -6.10
CA SER A 254 -14.53 -6.38 -6.55
C SER A 254 -13.33 -6.86 -5.74
N VAL A 255 -13.11 -6.22 -4.58
CA VAL A 255 -11.94 -6.45 -3.72
C VAL A 255 -12.39 -6.43 -2.26
N SER A 256 -11.98 -7.43 -1.48
CA SER A 256 -11.95 -7.36 -0.02
C SER A 256 -10.53 -7.09 0.47
N ASP A 257 -10.41 -6.54 1.66
CA ASP A 257 -9.14 -6.21 2.28
C ASP A 257 -9.18 -6.49 3.80
N HIS A 258 -8.08 -6.99 4.32
CA HIS A 258 -7.91 -7.29 5.75
C HIS A 258 -6.54 -6.83 6.22
N GLY A 259 -6.50 -6.06 7.33
CA GLY A 259 -5.26 -5.64 8.00
C GLY A 259 -5.15 -6.28 9.37
N ILE A 260 -4.68 -7.52 9.43
CA ILE A 260 -4.65 -8.37 10.62
C ILE A 260 -3.22 -8.79 11.00
N GLU A 261 -3.01 -9.12 12.26
CA GLU A 261 -1.69 -9.54 12.74
C GLU A 261 -1.26 -10.88 12.13
N GLU A 262 -2.18 -11.84 12.10
CA GLU A 262 -2.00 -13.17 11.54
C GLU A 262 -3.31 -13.68 10.93
N ILE A 263 -3.25 -14.70 10.09
CA ILE A 263 -4.45 -15.42 9.63
C ILE A 263 -5.01 -16.25 10.80
N TYR A 264 -6.33 -16.20 10.96
CA TYR A 264 -7.04 -17.00 11.95
C TYR A 264 -7.63 -18.25 11.28
N ALA A 265 -7.22 -19.42 11.77
CA ALA A 265 -7.65 -20.72 11.21
C ALA A 265 -7.87 -21.77 12.29
N ASP A 266 -8.30 -21.36 13.48
CA ASP A 266 -8.63 -22.25 14.59
C ASP A 266 -9.87 -23.08 14.23
N ASP A 267 -9.97 -24.30 14.79
CA ASP A 267 -11.14 -25.14 14.63
C ASP A 267 -12.27 -24.65 15.54
N PHE A 268 -13.48 -24.69 15.04
CA PHE A 268 -14.68 -24.26 15.75
C PHE A 268 -15.89 -25.09 15.35
N THR A 269 -16.92 -25.04 16.17
CA THR A 269 -18.26 -25.52 15.85
C THR A 269 -19.24 -24.34 15.83
N GLY A 270 -20.35 -24.47 15.09
CA GLY A 270 -21.37 -23.40 15.06
C GLY A 270 -21.92 -23.10 16.46
N ALA A 271 -22.14 -24.09 17.30
CA ALA A 271 -22.61 -23.89 18.68
C ALA A 271 -21.61 -23.12 19.55
N GLU A 272 -20.31 -23.33 19.36
CA GLU A 272 -19.28 -22.54 20.04
C GLU A 272 -19.34 -21.07 19.60
N ILE A 273 -19.45 -20.80 18.29
CA ILE A 273 -19.50 -19.42 17.77
C ILE A 273 -20.76 -18.69 18.24
N ASP A 274 -21.93 -19.37 18.25
CA ASP A 274 -23.16 -18.79 18.79
C ASP A 274 -23.00 -18.40 20.28
N ALA A 275 -22.40 -19.28 21.08
CA ALA A 275 -22.15 -19.03 22.50
C ALA A 275 -21.15 -17.86 22.70
N ILE A 276 -20.06 -17.82 21.93
CA ILE A 276 -19.07 -16.75 21.95
C ILE A 276 -19.72 -15.42 21.57
N PHE A 277 -20.51 -15.37 20.51
CA PHE A 277 -21.21 -14.17 20.08
C PHE A 277 -22.18 -13.64 21.15
N LEU A 278 -22.99 -14.52 21.76
CA LEU A 278 -23.88 -14.15 22.86
C LEU A 278 -23.11 -13.62 24.06
N LYS A 279 -21.94 -14.18 24.36
CA LYS A 279 -21.07 -13.73 25.45
C LYS A 279 -20.62 -12.28 25.22
N VAL A 280 -20.12 -11.94 24.03
CA VAL A 280 -19.67 -10.57 23.71
C VAL A 280 -20.85 -9.59 23.60
N ARG A 281 -22.00 -10.04 23.09
CA ARG A 281 -23.23 -9.22 23.03
C ARG A 281 -23.74 -8.81 24.42
N ASN A 282 -23.45 -9.60 25.45
CA ASN A 282 -23.76 -9.31 26.84
C ASN A 282 -22.60 -8.61 27.58
N ASP A 283 -21.72 -7.91 26.87
CA ASP A 283 -20.58 -7.16 27.37
C ASP A 283 -19.58 -7.99 28.19
N ASN A 284 -19.54 -9.31 27.98
CA ASN A 284 -18.57 -10.17 28.62
C ASN A 284 -17.29 -10.29 27.80
N VAL A 285 -16.14 -10.13 28.45
CA VAL A 285 -14.82 -10.31 27.85
C VAL A 285 -14.62 -11.75 27.41
N LEU A 286 -14.07 -11.94 26.25
CA LEU A 286 -13.74 -13.23 25.68
C LEU A 286 -12.33 -13.69 26.09
N GLU A 287 -12.15 -14.99 26.22
CA GLU A 287 -10.82 -15.59 26.28
C GLU A 287 -10.13 -15.52 24.91
N VAL A 288 -8.79 -15.53 24.89
CA VAL A 288 -8.02 -15.43 23.65
C VAL A 288 -8.41 -16.53 22.64
N SER A 289 -8.63 -17.75 23.12
CA SER A 289 -9.08 -18.87 22.28
C SER A 289 -10.47 -18.65 21.68
N GLU A 290 -11.39 -18.01 22.42
CA GLU A 290 -12.72 -17.64 21.93
C GLU A 290 -12.64 -16.57 20.85
N MET A 291 -11.81 -15.53 21.06
CA MET A 291 -11.57 -14.49 20.04
C MET A 291 -11.01 -15.09 18.75
N ARG A 292 -10.03 -15.99 18.85
CA ARG A 292 -9.45 -16.66 17.69
C ARG A 292 -10.45 -17.53 16.94
N LYS A 293 -11.28 -18.30 17.62
CA LYS A 293 -12.36 -19.10 17.01
C LYS A 293 -13.37 -18.21 16.29
N PHE A 294 -13.80 -17.13 16.94
CA PHE A 294 -14.75 -16.18 16.35
C PHE A 294 -14.19 -15.55 15.06
N ARG A 295 -12.96 -15.06 15.11
CA ARG A 295 -12.26 -14.51 13.94
C ARG A 295 -12.10 -15.55 12.83
N SER A 296 -11.75 -16.79 13.17
CA SER A 296 -11.59 -17.87 12.21
C SER A 296 -12.89 -18.18 11.49
N ALA A 297 -14.01 -18.23 12.21
CA ALA A 297 -15.32 -18.47 11.64
C ALA A 297 -15.76 -17.35 10.70
N LEU A 298 -15.60 -16.11 11.14
CA LEU A 298 -16.00 -14.95 10.35
C LEU A 298 -15.13 -14.77 9.12
N LEU A 299 -13.79 -14.87 9.26
CA LEU A 299 -12.85 -14.74 8.15
C LEU A 299 -13.12 -15.79 7.05
N LEU A 300 -13.41 -17.03 7.45
CA LEU A 300 -13.74 -18.10 6.50
C LEU A 300 -15.04 -17.79 5.74
N GLN A 301 -16.07 -17.31 6.44
CA GLN A 301 -17.35 -16.97 5.82
C GLN A 301 -17.22 -15.79 4.84
N LEU A 302 -16.43 -14.78 5.19
CA LEU A 302 -16.15 -13.64 4.32
C LEU A 302 -15.43 -14.09 3.05
N ALA A 303 -14.42 -14.95 3.18
CA ALA A 303 -13.69 -15.50 2.03
C ALA A 303 -14.58 -16.32 1.09
N GLU A 304 -15.55 -17.07 1.61
CA GLU A 304 -16.54 -17.78 0.79
C GLU A 304 -17.42 -16.80 -0.01
N TRP A 305 -17.83 -15.68 0.58
CA TRP A 305 -18.61 -14.66 -0.15
C TRP A 305 -17.79 -13.96 -1.23
N ASP A 306 -16.51 -13.73 -0.98
CA ASP A 306 -15.59 -13.18 -1.98
C ASP A 306 -15.46 -14.11 -3.19
N TRP A 307 -15.34 -15.42 -2.93
CA TRP A 307 -15.34 -16.45 -3.97
C TRP A 307 -16.65 -16.46 -4.76
N GLU A 308 -17.81 -16.43 -4.09
CA GLU A 308 -19.14 -16.38 -4.73
C GLU A 308 -19.29 -15.18 -5.68
N LYS A 309 -18.69 -14.04 -5.35
CA LYS A 309 -18.72 -12.83 -6.16
C LYS A 309 -17.59 -12.76 -7.20
N GLY A 310 -16.61 -13.66 -7.15
CA GLY A 310 -15.42 -13.63 -7.99
C GLY A 310 -14.49 -12.45 -7.63
N TRP A 311 -14.55 -11.96 -6.39
CA TRP A 311 -13.71 -10.87 -5.89
C TRP A 311 -12.27 -11.33 -5.68
N VAL A 312 -11.38 -10.35 -5.57
CA VAL A 312 -10.00 -10.52 -5.10
C VAL A 312 -9.97 -10.25 -3.60
N GLN A 313 -9.43 -11.17 -2.82
CA GLN A 313 -9.20 -10.94 -1.39
C GLN A 313 -7.76 -10.56 -1.11
N GLN A 314 -7.55 -9.55 -0.26
CA GLN A 314 -6.24 -9.06 0.13
C GLN A 314 -6.04 -9.24 1.64
N TYR A 315 -4.89 -9.80 2.03
CA TYR A 315 -4.52 -10.00 3.45
C TYR A 315 -3.22 -9.29 3.76
N HIS A 316 -3.30 -8.16 4.48
CA HIS A 316 -2.18 -7.41 5.01
C HIS A 316 -1.83 -7.94 6.39
N LEU A 317 -0.71 -8.69 6.49
CA LEU A 317 -0.34 -9.47 7.66
C LEU A 317 0.88 -8.89 8.39
N GLY A 318 0.90 -9.00 9.71
CA GLY A 318 2.10 -8.81 10.51
C GLY A 318 2.29 -7.43 11.14
N ALA A 319 1.28 -6.56 11.15
CA ALA A 319 1.37 -5.27 11.80
C ALA A 319 1.13 -5.38 13.32
N LEU A 320 2.16 -5.11 14.13
CA LEU A 320 2.04 -4.94 15.58
C LEU A 320 1.64 -3.49 15.88
N ARG A 321 0.36 -3.28 16.20
CA ARG A 321 -0.25 -1.95 16.27
C ARG A 321 -0.24 -1.37 17.68
N ASN A 322 -0.23 -0.02 17.76
CA ASN A 322 -0.45 0.77 18.98
C ASN A 322 0.51 0.42 20.13
N ASN A 323 1.80 0.18 19.82
CA ASN A 323 2.81 -0.28 20.77
C ASN A 323 3.08 0.68 21.93
N ASN A 324 2.71 1.95 21.79
CA ASN A 324 2.89 2.97 22.84
C ASN A 324 1.53 3.34 23.46
N SER A 325 1.17 2.67 24.54
CA SER A 325 -0.12 2.88 25.22
C SER A 325 -0.33 4.32 25.71
N ARG A 326 0.74 5.04 26.07
CA ARG A 326 0.66 6.46 26.46
C ARG A 326 0.24 7.32 25.27
N MET A 327 0.87 7.09 24.11
CA MET A 327 0.55 7.86 22.90
C MET A 327 -0.79 7.47 22.32
N MET A 328 -1.19 6.19 22.43
CA MET A 328 -2.52 5.74 22.05
C MET A 328 -3.62 6.46 22.84
N ARG A 329 -3.42 6.69 24.15
CA ARG A 329 -4.38 7.47 24.98
C ARG A 329 -4.41 8.96 24.62
N LEU A 330 -3.28 9.52 24.18
CA LEU A 330 -3.15 10.96 23.87
C LEU A 330 -3.59 11.31 22.45
N LEU A 331 -3.28 10.47 21.47
CA LEU A 331 -3.42 10.79 20.06
C LEU A 331 -4.39 9.86 19.31
N GLY A 332 -4.74 8.72 19.89
CA GLY A 332 -5.52 7.69 19.20
C GLY A 332 -4.68 6.79 18.28
N PRO A 333 -5.36 5.91 17.52
CA PRO A 333 -4.75 4.99 16.58
C PRO A 333 -4.19 5.72 15.35
N ASP A 334 -3.42 5.00 14.51
CA ASP A 334 -2.91 5.46 13.21
C ASP A 334 -2.05 6.72 13.26
N THR A 335 -1.39 6.97 14.39
CA THR A 335 -0.53 8.14 14.58
C THR A 335 0.98 7.83 14.54
N GLY A 336 1.36 6.63 14.05
CA GLY A 336 2.74 6.24 13.77
C GLY A 336 3.44 5.50 14.92
N TRP A 337 2.70 4.82 15.78
CA TRP A 337 3.22 4.06 16.93
C TRP A 337 3.12 2.54 16.74
N ASP A 338 3.23 2.12 15.47
CA ASP A 338 3.15 0.72 15.06
C ASP A 338 4.53 0.17 14.68
N SER A 339 4.68 -1.14 14.67
CA SER A 339 5.92 -1.85 14.33
C SER A 339 5.63 -3.10 13.51
N ILE A 340 6.70 -3.67 12.96
CA ILE A 340 6.69 -5.01 12.42
C ILE A 340 6.52 -6.00 13.58
N GLY A 341 5.60 -6.95 13.44
CA GLY A 341 5.42 -8.07 14.34
C GLY A 341 6.17 -9.32 13.86
N ASP A 342 6.39 -10.26 14.77
CA ASP A 342 7.02 -11.57 14.54
C ASP A 342 6.00 -12.72 14.71
N PHE A 343 4.78 -12.51 14.25
CA PHE A 343 3.69 -13.48 14.33
C PHE A 343 3.97 -14.72 13.46
N SER A 344 3.56 -15.89 13.94
CA SER A 344 3.73 -17.14 13.21
C SER A 344 2.65 -17.28 12.13
N GLN A 345 3.00 -17.05 10.87
CA GLN A 345 2.05 -17.05 9.75
C GLN A 345 1.82 -18.43 9.12
N ALA A 346 2.85 -19.24 8.96
CA ALA A 346 2.88 -20.38 8.04
C ALA A 346 1.72 -21.38 8.22
N ARG A 347 1.52 -21.90 9.44
CA ARG A 347 0.57 -22.99 9.70
C ARG A 347 -0.88 -22.54 9.58
N ALA A 348 -1.19 -21.37 10.14
CA ALA A 348 -2.54 -20.82 10.08
C ALA A 348 -2.92 -20.43 8.65
N LEU A 349 -1.99 -19.80 7.92
CA LEU A 349 -2.20 -19.44 6.52
C LEU A 349 -2.41 -20.67 5.63
N ALA A 350 -1.56 -21.70 5.74
CA ALA A 350 -1.74 -22.94 4.99
C ALA A 350 -3.10 -23.59 5.27
N LYS A 351 -3.49 -23.68 6.55
CA LYS A 351 -4.78 -24.27 6.97
C LYS A 351 -5.98 -23.47 6.45
N PHE A 352 -5.89 -22.15 6.45
CA PHE A 352 -6.94 -21.26 5.94
C PHE A 352 -7.14 -21.43 4.43
N LEU A 353 -6.05 -21.35 3.67
CA LEU A 353 -6.10 -21.51 2.22
C LEU A 353 -6.58 -22.92 1.82
N ASP A 354 -6.08 -23.97 2.50
CA ASP A 354 -6.46 -25.35 2.26
C ASP A 354 -7.96 -25.60 2.53
N ARG A 355 -8.54 -24.99 3.57
CA ARG A 355 -9.98 -25.09 3.85
C ARG A 355 -10.84 -24.55 2.71
N LEU A 356 -10.41 -23.50 2.05
CA LEU A 356 -11.11 -22.90 0.91
C LEU A 356 -10.83 -23.70 -0.38
N ASP A 357 -9.57 -24.04 -0.62
CA ASP A 357 -9.15 -24.72 -1.84
C ASP A 357 -9.72 -26.14 -1.93
N SER A 358 -9.73 -26.90 -0.83
CA SER A 358 -10.29 -28.26 -0.78
C SER A 358 -11.79 -28.35 -1.09
N GLN A 359 -12.49 -27.21 -1.09
CA GLN A 359 -13.90 -27.07 -1.44
C GLN A 359 -14.10 -26.34 -2.78
N ASP A 360 -13.04 -26.12 -3.55
CA ASP A 360 -13.04 -25.30 -4.77
C ASP A 360 -13.56 -23.86 -4.57
N LYS A 361 -13.36 -23.31 -3.34
CA LYS A 361 -13.85 -21.97 -2.95
C LYS A 361 -12.74 -20.96 -2.70
N LEU A 362 -11.50 -21.25 -3.08
CA LEU A 362 -10.42 -20.27 -2.95
C LEU A 362 -10.53 -19.21 -4.06
N ALA A 363 -10.81 -17.97 -3.67
CA ALA A 363 -10.83 -16.82 -4.56
C ALA A 363 -9.41 -16.41 -5.00
N LYS A 364 -9.31 -15.51 -5.97
CA LYS A 364 -8.04 -14.79 -6.24
C LYS A 364 -7.58 -14.11 -4.96
N THR A 365 -6.34 -14.36 -4.54
CA THR A 365 -5.84 -13.95 -3.23
C THR A 365 -4.49 -13.26 -3.33
N ILE A 366 -4.33 -12.11 -2.64
CA ILE A 366 -3.05 -11.41 -2.51
C ILE A 366 -2.65 -11.43 -1.03
N LEU A 367 -1.43 -11.91 -0.77
CA LEU A 367 -0.86 -12.01 0.56
C LEU A 367 0.27 -10.98 0.71
N TYR A 368 0.22 -10.16 1.73
CA TYR A 368 1.25 -9.18 2.06
C TYR A 368 1.84 -9.50 3.43
N ASN A 369 3.17 -9.44 3.55
CA ASN A 369 3.85 -9.48 4.83
C ASN A 369 4.40 -8.11 5.22
N LEU A 370 4.51 -7.87 6.51
CA LEU A 370 5.22 -6.71 7.05
C LEU A 370 6.60 -7.11 7.60
N ASN A 371 6.74 -8.35 8.08
CA ASN A 371 8.02 -8.90 8.49
C ASN A 371 8.81 -9.40 7.26
N PRO A 372 9.98 -8.80 6.91
CA PRO A 372 10.75 -9.23 5.75
C PRO A 372 11.28 -10.67 5.88
N GLY A 373 11.32 -11.23 7.10
CA GLY A 373 11.64 -12.64 7.33
C GLY A 373 10.62 -13.63 6.76
N ASP A 374 9.43 -13.16 6.39
CA ASP A 374 8.36 -13.97 5.81
C ASP A 374 8.31 -13.91 4.27
N ASN A 375 9.25 -13.22 3.61
CA ASN A 375 9.24 -13.08 2.15
C ASN A 375 9.25 -14.45 1.44
N GLU A 376 10.20 -15.31 1.78
CA GLU A 376 10.33 -16.65 1.20
C GLU A 376 9.19 -17.57 1.64
N LEU A 377 8.68 -17.39 2.87
CA LEU A 377 7.52 -18.11 3.35
C LEU A 377 6.30 -17.84 2.44
N LEU A 378 5.99 -16.56 2.18
CA LEU A 378 4.85 -16.21 1.32
C LEU A 378 5.11 -16.59 -0.13
N ALA A 379 6.31 -16.35 -0.65
CA ALA A 379 6.68 -16.70 -2.02
C ALA A 379 6.56 -18.22 -2.30
N THR A 380 6.84 -19.06 -1.30
CA THR A 380 6.64 -20.52 -1.40
C THR A 380 5.19 -20.92 -1.15
N MET A 381 4.48 -20.26 -0.23
CA MET A 381 3.10 -20.58 0.11
C MET A 381 2.16 -20.41 -1.08
N ILE A 382 2.31 -19.33 -1.86
CA ILE A 382 1.45 -19.08 -3.03
C ILE A 382 1.55 -20.19 -4.07
N GLY A 383 2.71 -20.84 -4.19
CA GLY A 383 2.93 -21.93 -5.13
C GLY A 383 2.06 -23.17 -4.86
N ASN A 384 1.62 -23.37 -3.61
CA ASN A 384 0.79 -24.51 -3.24
C ASN A 384 -0.66 -24.39 -3.73
N PHE A 385 -1.14 -23.18 -4.02
CA PHE A 385 -2.54 -22.87 -4.29
C PHE A 385 -2.77 -22.23 -5.67
N ASN A 386 -1.76 -22.23 -6.54
CA ASN A 386 -1.89 -21.88 -7.95
C ASN A 386 -2.25 -23.12 -8.76
N ASP A 387 -3.54 -23.37 -8.95
CA ASP A 387 -4.14 -24.57 -9.53
C ASP A 387 -4.18 -24.58 -11.08
N GLY A 388 -3.71 -23.52 -11.72
CA GLY A 388 -3.73 -23.36 -13.19
C GLY A 388 -5.04 -22.82 -13.76
N SER A 389 -6.07 -22.60 -12.97
CA SER A 389 -7.34 -22.02 -13.43
C SER A 389 -7.21 -20.56 -13.83
N ILE A 390 -6.40 -19.80 -13.09
CA ILE A 390 -6.11 -18.37 -13.32
C ILE A 390 -4.61 -18.15 -13.19
N ALA A 391 -4.01 -17.48 -14.15
CA ALA A 391 -2.57 -17.13 -14.08
C ALA A 391 -2.29 -16.24 -12.86
N GLY A 392 -1.47 -16.74 -11.92
CA GLY A 392 -1.16 -16.05 -10.68
C GLY A 392 -2.38 -15.87 -9.76
N LYS A 393 -3.25 -16.88 -9.64
CA LYS A 393 -4.45 -16.90 -8.79
C LYS A 393 -4.14 -16.43 -7.37
N VAL A 394 -3.05 -16.95 -6.80
CA VAL A 394 -2.55 -16.52 -5.49
C VAL A 394 -1.25 -15.75 -5.69
N GLN A 395 -1.20 -14.53 -5.19
CA GLN A 395 -0.10 -13.57 -5.36
C GLN A 395 0.65 -13.38 -4.04
N PHE A 396 1.97 -13.22 -4.12
CA PHE A 396 2.74 -12.53 -3.09
C PHE A 396 2.76 -11.05 -3.45
N GLY A 397 2.08 -10.22 -2.68
CA GLY A 397 1.83 -8.81 -2.95
C GLY A 397 3.08 -7.93 -2.88
N SER A 398 2.92 -6.65 -3.19
CA SER A 398 4.03 -5.70 -3.16
C SER A 398 4.62 -5.55 -1.76
N ALA A 399 5.90 -5.17 -1.70
CA ALA A 399 6.51 -4.69 -0.46
C ALA A 399 5.69 -3.53 0.08
N TRP A 400 5.10 -3.72 1.26
CA TRP A 400 4.06 -2.90 1.85
C TRP A 400 4.58 -2.18 3.11
N TRP A 401 4.04 -1.00 3.43
CA TRP A 401 4.31 -0.17 4.60
C TRP A 401 5.82 0.00 4.86
N PHE A 402 6.40 -0.55 5.93
CA PHE A 402 7.83 -0.41 6.25
C PHE A 402 8.76 -1.02 5.19
N LEU A 403 8.24 -1.86 4.30
CA LEU A 403 8.99 -2.52 3.23
C LEU A 403 8.84 -1.82 1.87
N ASP A 404 8.01 -0.79 1.75
CA ASP A 404 7.72 -0.04 0.52
C ASP A 404 8.86 0.91 0.08
N GLN A 405 10.07 0.56 0.42
CA GLN A 405 11.31 1.27 0.10
C GLN A 405 12.25 0.39 -0.75
N LYS A 406 13.27 0.99 -1.36
CA LYS A 406 14.13 0.32 -2.35
C LYS A 406 14.61 -1.07 -1.92
N ASP A 407 15.16 -1.19 -0.72
CA ASP A 407 15.72 -2.47 -0.23
C ASP A 407 14.64 -3.52 0.00
N GLY A 408 13.50 -3.11 0.58
CA GLY A 408 12.33 -3.97 0.78
C GLY A 408 11.71 -4.43 -0.54
N MET A 409 11.54 -3.51 -1.51
CA MET A 409 11.04 -3.85 -2.85
C MET A 409 11.94 -4.84 -3.57
N VAL A 410 13.28 -4.62 -3.55
CA VAL A 410 14.24 -5.54 -4.19
C VAL A 410 14.19 -6.92 -3.53
N LYS A 411 14.12 -6.99 -2.19
CA LYS A 411 14.02 -8.27 -1.47
C LYS A 411 12.72 -9.02 -1.79
N GLN A 412 11.60 -8.32 -1.83
CA GLN A 412 10.31 -8.91 -2.18
C GLN A 412 10.32 -9.43 -3.62
N LEU A 413 10.80 -8.63 -4.59
CA LEU A 413 10.91 -9.03 -6.00
C LEU A 413 11.84 -10.23 -6.18
N ASN A 414 12.98 -10.28 -5.49
CA ASN A 414 13.90 -11.41 -5.55
C ASN A 414 13.28 -12.69 -4.98
N ALA A 415 12.61 -12.62 -3.82
CA ALA A 415 11.93 -13.78 -3.25
C ALA A 415 10.82 -14.29 -4.20
N LEU A 416 10.01 -13.39 -4.76
CA LEU A 416 8.98 -13.74 -5.73
C LEU A 416 9.58 -14.33 -7.02
N SER A 417 10.64 -13.74 -7.55
CA SER A 417 11.30 -14.21 -8.80
C SER A 417 11.86 -15.61 -8.65
N ASN A 418 12.50 -15.87 -7.50
CA ASN A 418 13.19 -17.14 -7.27
C ASN A 418 12.24 -18.32 -7.01
N MET A 419 11.04 -18.07 -6.48
CA MET A 419 10.11 -19.10 -6.00
C MET A 419 8.75 -19.09 -6.70
N GLY A 420 8.47 -18.05 -7.47
CA GLY A 420 7.24 -17.85 -8.24
C GLY A 420 7.52 -17.28 -9.62
N LEU A 421 6.56 -16.53 -10.15
CA LEU A 421 6.66 -15.90 -11.47
C LEU A 421 6.47 -14.38 -11.36
N VAL A 422 7.58 -13.63 -11.27
CA VAL A 422 7.53 -12.16 -11.22
C VAL A 422 6.81 -11.56 -12.44
N SER A 423 6.85 -12.23 -13.60
CA SER A 423 6.12 -11.81 -14.81
C SER A 423 4.59 -11.82 -14.65
N ARG A 424 4.05 -12.45 -13.61
CA ARG A 424 2.62 -12.45 -13.27
C ARG A 424 2.27 -11.57 -12.08
N PHE A 425 3.25 -10.85 -11.56
CA PHE A 425 3.07 -9.96 -10.42
C PHE A 425 2.14 -8.79 -10.77
N VAL A 426 1.19 -8.50 -9.86
CA VAL A 426 0.20 -7.41 -10.05
C VAL A 426 0.76 -6.00 -9.78
N GLY A 427 2.03 -5.89 -9.41
CA GLY A 427 2.73 -4.62 -9.27
C GLY A 427 2.49 -3.90 -7.95
N MET A 428 2.70 -2.58 -7.98
CA MET A 428 2.72 -1.66 -6.84
C MET A 428 1.33 -1.13 -6.49
N LEU A 429 1.11 -0.86 -5.23
CA LEU A 429 0.04 -0.05 -4.64
C LEU A 429 0.65 1.08 -3.80
N THR A 430 -0.10 2.13 -3.48
CA THR A 430 0.45 3.23 -2.67
C THR A 430 0.30 3.02 -1.17
N ASP A 431 -0.75 2.36 -0.71
CA ASP A 431 -1.15 2.29 0.70
C ASP A 431 -1.13 3.67 1.38
N SER A 432 -1.52 4.71 0.67
CA SER A 432 -1.30 6.09 1.10
C SER A 432 -2.59 6.86 1.35
N ARG A 433 -2.50 7.82 2.28
CA ARG A 433 -3.53 8.83 2.56
C ARG A 433 -3.28 10.15 1.82
N SER A 434 -2.16 10.29 1.10
CA SER A 434 -1.78 11.53 0.42
C SER A 434 -1.96 11.45 -1.09
N PHE A 435 -2.64 12.44 -1.66
CA PHE A 435 -2.79 12.61 -3.12
C PHE A 435 -1.46 12.89 -3.85
N LEU A 436 -0.40 13.18 -3.11
CA LEU A 436 0.93 13.41 -3.68
C LEU A 436 1.80 12.15 -3.72
N SER A 437 1.30 10.98 -3.30
CA SER A 437 2.09 9.75 -3.15
C SER A 437 2.26 8.92 -4.43
N PHE A 438 1.58 9.24 -5.53
CA PHE A 438 1.65 8.46 -6.77
C PHE A 438 3.05 8.37 -7.41
N PRO A 439 4.02 9.28 -7.18
CA PRO A 439 5.41 9.06 -7.57
C PRO A 439 6.07 7.81 -6.97
N ARG A 440 5.46 7.16 -5.97
CA ARG A 440 5.90 5.84 -5.48
C ARG A 440 5.77 4.76 -6.56
N HIS A 441 4.79 4.84 -7.47
CA HIS A 441 4.71 3.96 -8.64
C HIS A 441 5.89 4.18 -9.59
N GLU A 442 6.29 5.43 -9.84
CA GLU A 442 7.51 5.73 -10.61
C GLU A 442 8.74 5.13 -9.93
N TYR A 443 8.86 5.30 -8.62
CA TYR A 443 9.96 4.76 -7.82
C TYR A 443 10.06 3.24 -7.95
N PHE A 444 8.96 2.54 -7.82
CA PHE A 444 8.86 1.09 -8.03
C PHE A 444 9.25 0.67 -9.45
N ARG A 445 8.70 1.33 -10.49
CA ARG A 445 8.98 1.05 -11.89
C ARG A 445 10.47 1.17 -12.22
N ARG A 446 11.14 2.17 -11.66
CA ARG A 446 12.59 2.36 -11.80
C ARG A 446 13.37 1.21 -11.16
N ILE A 447 12.94 0.74 -10.01
CA ILE A 447 13.56 -0.41 -9.32
C ILE A 447 13.41 -1.68 -10.17
N VAL A 448 12.23 -1.96 -10.70
CA VAL A 448 11.99 -3.12 -11.58
C VAL A 448 12.87 -3.03 -12.83
N CYS A 449 12.91 -1.89 -13.50
CA CYS A 449 13.71 -1.68 -14.69
C CYS A 449 15.22 -1.82 -14.43
N GLU A 450 15.68 -1.31 -13.26
CA GLU A 450 17.09 -1.46 -12.86
C GLU A 450 17.45 -2.92 -12.60
N LEU A 451 16.58 -3.68 -11.93
CA LEU A 451 16.80 -5.10 -11.64
C LEU A 451 16.97 -5.88 -12.94
N PHE A 452 16.01 -5.81 -13.86
CA PHE A 452 16.10 -6.50 -15.14
C PHE A 452 17.22 -5.96 -16.04
N GLY A 453 17.45 -4.65 -16.02
CA GLY A 453 18.50 -4.04 -16.84
C GLY A 453 19.90 -4.49 -16.44
N GLN A 454 20.18 -4.63 -15.14
CA GLN A 454 21.44 -5.17 -14.63
C GLN A 454 21.61 -6.63 -15.03
N GLU A 455 20.60 -7.47 -14.86
CA GLU A 455 20.66 -8.90 -15.21
C GLU A 455 20.87 -9.13 -16.72
N ILE A 456 20.27 -8.29 -17.59
CA ILE A 456 20.53 -8.33 -19.03
C ILE A 456 21.99 -7.96 -19.35
N GLU A 457 22.52 -6.89 -18.75
CA GLU A 457 23.91 -6.47 -19.00
C GLU A 457 24.95 -7.43 -18.42
N HIS A 458 24.59 -8.19 -17.38
CA HIS A 458 25.43 -9.26 -16.84
C HIS A 458 25.30 -10.59 -17.60
N GLY A 459 24.37 -10.68 -18.57
CA GLY A 459 24.14 -11.92 -19.34
C GLY A 459 23.35 -12.98 -18.58
N GLU A 460 22.68 -12.60 -17.50
CA GLU A 460 21.82 -13.47 -16.69
C GLU A 460 20.41 -13.59 -17.31
N LEU A 461 19.99 -12.56 -18.05
CA LEU A 461 18.79 -12.56 -18.90
C LEU A 461 19.16 -12.34 -20.37
N PRO A 462 18.32 -12.82 -21.33
CA PRO A 462 18.50 -12.55 -22.74
C PRO A 462 18.45 -11.05 -23.06
N ASN A 463 19.29 -10.58 -23.96
CA ASN A 463 19.24 -9.22 -24.47
C ASN A 463 18.10 -9.05 -25.50
N ASP A 464 16.88 -9.29 -25.06
CA ASP A 464 15.64 -9.07 -25.81
C ASP A 464 14.80 -8.01 -25.12
N ILE A 465 15.09 -6.76 -25.45
CA ILE A 465 14.49 -5.59 -24.81
C ILE A 465 12.97 -5.52 -25.06
N GLU A 466 12.50 -5.94 -26.21
CA GLU A 466 11.07 -5.92 -26.56
C GLU A 466 10.30 -6.92 -25.69
N TRP A 467 10.82 -8.12 -25.52
CA TRP A 467 10.20 -9.12 -24.67
C TRP A 467 10.24 -8.73 -23.20
N VAL A 468 11.40 -8.35 -22.65
CA VAL A 468 11.52 -7.94 -21.25
C VAL A 468 10.75 -6.65 -21.00
N GLY A 469 10.73 -5.69 -21.92
CA GLY A 469 9.94 -4.47 -21.88
C GLY A 469 8.44 -4.76 -21.75
N LYS A 470 7.93 -5.76 -22.46
CA LYS A 470 6.54 -6.22 -22.33
C LYS A 470 6.26 -6.79 -20.92
N VAL A 471 7.19 -7.60 -20.39
CA VAL A 471 7.07 -8.10 -19.00
C VAL A 471 7.03 -6.94 -17.99
N VAL A 472 7.84 -5.91 -18.20
CA VAL A 472 7.82 -4.69 -17.36
C VAL A 472 6.48 -3.97 -17.47
N GLN A 473 5.90 -3.83 -18.67
CA GLN A 473 4.55 -3.25 -18.83
C GLN A 473 3.48 -4.07 -18.13
N ASP A 474 3.58 -5.40 -18.20
CA ASP A 474 2.66 -6.31 -17.54
C ASP A 474 2.71 -6.14 -16.00
N ILE A 475 3.91 -6.09 -15.42
CA ILE A 475 4.10 -5.82 -13.99
C ILE A 475 3.61 -4.41 -13.59
N CYS A 476 3.84 -3.42 -14.44
CA CYS A 476 3.49 -2.03 -14.12
C CYS A 476 1.99 -1.72 -14.25
N PHE A 477 1.23 -2.51 -15.04
CA PHE A 477 -0.16 -2.18 -15.34
C PHE A 477 -1.02 -3.37 -15.79
N ASN A 478 -0.61 -4.14 -16.83
CA ASN A 478 -1.51 -5.06 -17.50
C ASN A 478 -1.94 -6.23 -16.61
N ASN A 479 -1.04 -6.75 -15.77
CA ASN A 479 -1.36 -7.82 -14.83
C ASN A 479 -2.43 -7.39 -13.83
N ALA A 480 -2.31 -6.19 -13.23
CA ALA A 480 -3.32 -5.67 -12.33
C ALA A 480 -4.67 -5.49 -13.05
N LYS A 481 -4.66 -4.85 -14.24
CA LYS A 481 -5.86 -4.67 -15.03
C LYS A 481 -6.59 -5.97 -15.32
N GLN A 482 -5.85 -7.02 -15.70
CA GLN A 482 -6.43 -8.34 -15.98
C GLN A 482 -6.87 -9.06 -14.70
N TYR A 483 -6.07 -8.99 -13.63
CA TYR A 483 -6.31 -9.70 -12.39
C TYR A 483 -7.56 -9.20 -11.67
N PHE A 484 -7.75 -7.88 -11.61
CA PHE A 484 -8.93 -7.24 -11.01
C PHE A 484 -10.12 -7.14 -11.96
N ASN A 485 -9.90 -7.37 -13.26
CA ASN A 485 -10.90 -7.23 -14.32
C ASN A 485 -11.46 -5.78 -14.43
N TRP A 486 -10.57 -4.79 -14.35
CA TRP A 486 -10.86 -3.35 -14.41
C TRP A 486 -10.54 -2.71 -15.76
#